data_c0b7b5a8ad2ba11bf5089620d9d99f8b
#
_entry.id   c0b7b5a8ad2ba11bf5089620d9d99f8b
#
_cell.length_a   1.000
_cell.length_b   1.000
_cell.length_c   1.000
_cell.angle_alpha   90.00
_cell.angle_beta   90.00
_cell.angle_gamma   90.00
#
_symmetry.space_group_name_H-M   'P 1'
#
loop_
_entity.id
_entity.type
_entity.pdbx_description
1 polymer ?
#
loop_
_entity_poly.entity_id
_entity_poly.type
_entity_poly.pdbx_seq_one_letter_code
_entity_poly.pdbx_strand_id
1 'polypeptide(L)'
;MAELIRSLHPHLKKKIKSSFQTILSDPFSGKALKDELIGLRSFRVSRYRIIFKVSDRKQIEVVAIGPRERIYEETFRILKKENR
;
A
#
# COMPACT_ATOMS: atom_id res chain seq x y z
N MET A 1 0.54 -0.94 11.31
CA MET A 1 0.78 0.05 10.24
C MET A 1 1.39 1.35 10.76
N ALA A 2 0.84 1.93 11.83
CA ALA A 2 1.40 3.15 12.41
C ALA A 2 2.84 2.99 12.90
N GLU A 3 3.17 1.84 13.48
CA GLU A 3 4.53 1.57 13.95
C GLU A 3 5.55 1.52 12.81
N LEU A 4 5.17 0.93 11.68
CA LEU A 4 6.03 0.88 10.51
C LEU A 4 6.36 2.29 10.03
N ILE A 5 5.35 3.16 9.98
CA ILE A 5 5.52 4.54 9.54
C ILE A 5 6.43 5.30 10.53
N ARG A 6 6.27 5.07 11.82
CA ARG A 6 7.10 5.71 12.85
C ARG A 6 8.58 5.38 12.73
N SER A 7 8.89 4.16 12.32
CA SER A 7 10.28 3.70 12.20
C SER A 7 10.96 4.18 10.91
N LEU A 8 10.23 4.81 10.01
CA LEU A 8 10.77 5.27 8.75
C LEU A 8 11.53 6.59 8.90
N HIS A 9 12.50 6.79 8.01
CA HIS A 9 13.22 8.05 7.94
C HIS A 9 12.25 9.23 7.69
N PRO A 10 12.49 10.41 8.28
CA PRO A 10 11.57 11.55 8.13
C PRO A 10 11.26 11.94 6.69
N HIS A 11 12.25 11.89 5.80
CA HIS A 11 12.02 12.18 4.38
C HIS A 11 11.05 11.19 3.74
N LEU A 12 11.19 9.92 4.10
CA LEU A 12 10.32 8.88 3.58
C LEU A 12 8.91 9.02 4.14
N LYS A 13 8.78 9.39 5.43
CA LYS A 13 7.47 9.68 6.02
C LYS A 13 6.73 10.76 5.26
N LYS A 14 7.42 11.84 4.90
CA LYS A 14 6.83 12.94 4.14
C LYS A 14 6.37 12.47 2.76
N LYS A 15 7.20 11.68 2.08
CA LYS A 15 6.86 11.14 0.77
C LYS A 15 5.65 10.22 0.83
N ILE A 16 5.58 9.37 1.84
CA ILE A 16 4.43 8.48 2.04
C ILE A 16 3.17 9.28 2.30
N LYS A 17 3.26 10.30 3.15
CA LYS A 17 2.13 11.16 3.47
C LYS A 17 1.60 11.88 2.23
N SER A 18 2.51 12.42 1.41
CA SER A 18 2.14 13.05 0.14
C SER A 18 1.51 12.05 -0.82
N SER A 19 2.02 10.83 -0.83
CA SER A 19 1.48 9.75 -1.67
C SER A 19 0.06 9.38 -1.26
N PHE A 20 -0.24 9.36 0.03
CA PHE A 20 -1.62 9.13 0.48
C PHE A 20 -2.56 10.19 -0.05
N GLN A 21 -2.13 11.46 -0.07
CA GLN A 21 -2.94 12.53 -0.61
C GLN A 21 -3.18 12.33 -2.11
N THR A 22 -2.18 11.90 -2.84
CA THR A 22 -2.31 11.57 -4.27
C THR A 22 -3.29 10.42 -4.48
N ILE A 23 -3.18 9.36 -3.68
CA ILE A 23 -4.09 8.22 -3.76
C ILE A 23 -5.52 8.63 -3.43
N LEU A 24 -5.71 9.48 -2.43
CA LEU A 24 -7.05 9.96 -2.07
C LEU A 24 -7.67 10.82 -3.16
N SER A 25 -6.85 11.60 -3.86
CA SER A 25 -7.32 12.43 -4.98
C SER A 25 -7.66 11.58 -6.20
N ASP A 26 -6.91 10.51 -6.43
CA ASP A 26 -7.13 9.59 -7.54
C ASP A 26 -6.90 8.16 -7.08
N PRO A 27 -7.95 7.47 -6.59
CA PRO A 27 -7.82 6.11 -6.09
C PRO A 27 -7.30 5.10 -7.11
N PHE A 28 -7.33 5.41 -8.37
CA PHE A 28 -6.88 4.53 -9.44
C PHE A 28 -5.49 4.91 -9.97
N SER A 29 -4.78 5.78 -9.26
CA SER A 29 -3.43 6.21 -9.66
C SER A 29 -2.37 5.11 -9.53
N GLY A 30 -2.60 4.11 -8.69
CA GLY A 30 -1.66 3.01 -8.51
C GLY A 30 -1.83 1.94 -9.58
N LYS A 31 -0.88 1.02 -9.62
CA LYS A 31 -0.92 -0.13 -10.54
C LYS A 31 -1.81 -1.22 -9.97
N ALA A 32 -2.77 -1.69 -10.76
CA ALA A 32 -3.62 -2.81 -10.37
C ALA A 32 -2.81 -4.10 -10.32
N LEU A 33 -2.98 -4.88 -9.26
CA LEU A 33 -2.27 -6.14 -9.08
C LEU A 33 -3.10 -7.31 -9.63
N LYS A 34 -2.43 -8.43 -9.86
CA LYS A 34 -3.02 -9.60 -10.50
C LYS A 34 -2.90 -10.85 -9.63
N ASP A 35 -3.45 -11.95 -10.11
CA ASP A 35 -3.38 -13.28 -9.49
C ASP A 35 -3.89 -13.28 -8.04
N GLU A 36 -3.10 -13.73 -7.09
CA GLU A 36 -3.50 -13.80 -5.68
C GLU A 36 -3.72 -12.42 -5.05
N LEU A 37 -3.24 -11.37 -5.69
CA LEU A 37 -3.37 -10.01 -5.18
C LEU A 37 -4.40 -9.20 -5.96
N ILE A 38 -5.25 -9.86 -6.74
CA ILE A 38 -6.30 -9.19 -7.50
C ILE A 38 -7.22 -8.39 -6.58
N GLY A 39 -7.62 -7.20 -7.02
CA GLY A 39 -8.41 -6.29 -6.20
C GLY A 39 -7.60 -5.29 -5.42
N LEU A 40 -6.28 -5.49 -5.35
CA LEU A 40 -5.38 -4.55 -4.69
C LEU A 40 -4.65 -3.69 -5.72
N ARG A 41 -4.13 -2.57 -5.25
CA ARG A 41 -3.35 -1.66 -6.06
C ARG A 41 -2.04 -1.33 -5.34
N SER A 42 -1.01 -0.99 -6.12
CA SER A 42 0.32 -0.67 -5.61
C SER A 42 0.72 0.73 -6.07
N PHE A 43 1.12 1.57 -5.13
CA PHE A 43 1.62 2.92 -5.41
C PHE A 43 3.08 3.00 -5.00
N ARG A 44 3.94 3.40 -5.93
CA ARG A 44 5.38 3.48 -5.70
C ARG A 44 5.77 4.77 -4.97
N VAL A 45 6.57 4.61 -3.89
CA VAL A 45 7.12 5.74 -3.14
C VAL A 45 8.61 5.46 -2.94
N SER A 46 9.45 5.99 -3.84
CA SER A 46 10.90 5.75 -3.80
C SER A 46 11.21 4.24 -3.89
N ARG A 47 11.83 3.65 -2.88
CA ARG A 47 12.11 2.20 -2.84
C ARG A 47 11.00 1.41 -2.15
N TYR A 48 9.95 2.09 -1.72
CA TYR A 48 8.81 1.49 -1.02
C TYR A 48 7.60 1.45 -1.92
N ARG A 49 6.64 0.61 -1.53
CA ARG A 49 5.33 0.57 -2.17
C ARG A 49 4.25 0.55 -1.11
N ILE A 50 3.15 1.22 -1.42
CA ILE A 50 1.94 1.20 -0.61
C ILE A 50 0.96 0.28 -1.31
N ILE A 51 0.55 -0.80 -0.63
CA ILE A 51 -0.47 -1.71 -1.14
C ILE A 51 -1.79 -1.32 -0.51
N PHE A 52 -2.78 -1.04 -1.33
CA PHE A 52 -4.08 -0.57 -0.86
C PHE A 52 -5.19 -1.14 -1.72
N LYS A 53 -6.41 -1.06 -1.20
CA LYS A 53 -7.60 -1.38 -1.99
C LYS A 53 -8.58 -0.23 -1.91
N VAL A 54 -9.42 -0.11 -2.94
CA VAL A 54 -10.44 0.92 -3.04
C VAL A 54 -11.79 0.24 -2.83
N SER A 55 -12.53 0.69 -1.80
CA SER A 55 -13.86 0.17 -1.54
C SER A 55 -14.89 0.77 -2.51
N ASP A 56 -16.11 0.22 -2.48
CA ASP A 56 -17.20 0.70 -3.31
C ASP A 56 -17.52 2.18 -3.11
N ARG A 57 -17.21 2.70 -1.94
CA ARG A 57 -17.42 4.11 -1.61
C ARG A 57 -16.19 4.97 -1.87
N LYS A 58 -15.24 4.46 -2.65
CA LYS A 58 -13.97 5.14 -2.94
C LYS A 58 -13.12 5.38 -1.70
N GLN A 59 -13.34 4.61 -0.65
CA GLN A 59 -12.51 4.66 0.54
C GLN A 59 -11.23 3.86 0.30
N ILE A 60 -10.12 4.39 0.79
CA ILE A 60 -8.82 3.76 0.65
C ILE A 60 -8.51 2.96 1.91
N GLU A 61 -8.24 1.68 1.74
CA GLU A 61 -7.79 0.83 2.82
C GLU A 61 -6.35 0.39 2.55
N VAL A 62 -5.43 0.82 3.42
CA VAL A 62 -4.02 0.46 3.28
C VAL A 62 -3.82 -0.94 3.85
N VAL A 63 -3.33 -1.83 3.01
CA VAL A 63 -3.08 -3.23 3.39
C VAL A 63 -1.67 -3.40 3.93
N ALA A 64 -0.68 -2.81 3.25
CA ALA A 64 0.72 -2.94 3.64
C ALA A 64 1.56 -1.81 3.06
N ILE A 65 2.68 -1.51 3.71
CA ILE A 65 3.69 -0.59 3.21
C ILE A 65 5.03 -1.27 3.47
N GLY A 66 5.86 -1.36 2.46
CA GLY A 66 7.16 -2.00 2.64
C GLY A 66 8.07 -1.84 1.43
N PRO A 67 9.31 -2.36 1.54
CA PRO A 67 10.28 -2.32 0.46
C PRO A 67 9.76 -3.02 -0.79
N ARG A 68 10.04 -2.42 -1.94
CA ARG A 68 9.61 -2.92 -3.24
C ARG A 68 9.93 -4.40 -3.46
N GLU A 69 11.06 -4.84 -2.95
CA GLU A 69 11.53 -6.22 -3.16
C GLU A 69 10.73 -7.27 -2.41
N ARG A 70 10.07 -6.89 -1.31
CA ARG A 70 9.40 -7.86 -0.43
C ARG A 70 7.91 -7.62 -0.28
N ILE A 71 7.43 -6.45 -0.71
CA ILE A 71 6.06 -6.03 -0.37
C ILE A 71 5.00 -6.99 -0.89
N TYR A 72 5.18 -7.56 -2.06
CA TYR A 72 4.19 -8.47 -2.64
C TYR A 72 4.10 -9.77 -1.85
N GLU A 73 5.23 -10.31 -1.45
CA GLU A 73 5.28 -11.51 -0.61
C GLU A 73 4.68 -11.26 0.76
N GLU A 74 5.01 -10.13 1.37
CA GLU A 74 4.46 -9.75 2.67
C GLU A 74 2.96 -9.53 2.60
N THR A 75 2.48 -8.89 1.54
CA THR A 75 1.06 -8.67 1.31
C THR A 75 0.33 -10.01 1.19
N PHE A 76 0.87 -10.93 0.43
CA PHE A 76 0.29 -12.25 0.27
C PHE A 76 0.16 -12.96 1.63
N ARG A 77 1.17 -12.87 2.48
CA ARG A 77 1.13 -13.46 3.82
C ARG A 77 0.05 -12.83 4.69
N ILE A 78 -0.11 -11.51 4.62
CA ILE A 78 -1.13 -10.79 5.38
C ILE A 78 -2.52 -11.26 4.96
N LEU A 79 -2.78 -11.32 3.66
CA LEU A 79 -4.07 -11.77 3.14
C LEU A 79 -4.36 -13.22 3.54
N LYS A 80 -3.36 -14.08 3.50
CA LYS A 80 -3.50 -15.48 3.87
C LYS A 80 -3.87 -15.63 5.34
N LYS A 81 -3.34 -14.79 6.20
CA LYS A 81 -3.70 -14.79 7.63
C LYS A 81 -5.12 -14.31 7.85
N GLU A 82 -5.56 -13.29 7.13
CA GLU A 82 -6.91 -12.74 7.27
C GLU A 82 -7.98 -13.73 6.80
N ASN A 83 -7.65 -14.60 5.87
CA ASN A 83 -8.58 -15.57 5.31
C ASN A 83 -8.71 -16.86 6.14
N ARG A 84 -8.14 -16.90 7.30
CA ARG A 84 -8.36 -17.99 8.23
C ARG A 84 -9.64 -17.74 9.01
#